data_5c19520e6e6d808069efb9673e08a609
#
_entry.id   5c19520e6e6d808069efb9673e08a609
#
_cell.length_a   1.000
_cell.length_b   1.000
_cell.length_c   1.000
_cell.angle_alpha   90.00
_cell.angle_beta   90.00
_cell.angle_gamma   90.00
#
_symmetry.space_group_name_H-M   'P 1'
#
loop_
_entity.id
_entity.type
_entity.pdbx_description
1 polymer ?
#
loop_
_entity_poly.entity_id
_entity_poly.type
_entity_poly.pdbx_seq_one_letter_code
_entity_poly.pdbx_strand_id
1 'polypeptide(L)'
;MKLGFASDHAGFDLKERLKAWALEQGHEVVDFGTNGMASVDYPDFAHRAAEGMDQWERLVLVCGSGIGISIAANRHAGIRCALVTSPEHAALARQHNDANAIAFGQRLTDPLKAESYLKTFLETPFEGGRHQGRVDKIEWKGSC
;
A
#
# COMPACT_ATOMS: atom_id res chain seq x y z
N MET A 1 -2.47 14.51 -2.63
CA MET A 1 -1.27 13.64 -2.59
C MET A 1 -1.09 12.92 -3.91
N LYS A 2 0.12 12.52 -4.19
CA LYS A 2 0.45 11.67 -5.32
C LYS A 2 0.49 10.21 -4.87
N LEU A 3 -0.41 9.39 -5.39
CA LEU A 3 -0.59 8.01 -4.98
C LEU A 3 -0.13 7.05 -6.07
N GLY A 4 0.73 6.10 -5.69
CA GLY A 4 1.12 4.98 -6.54
C GLY A 4 0.14 3.82 -6.39
N PHE A 5 -0.11 3.09 -7.47
CA PHE A 5 -0.95 1.90 -7.47
C PHE A 5 -0.29 0.77 -8.23
N ALA A 6 -0.38 -0.44 -7.69
CA ALA A 6 0.05 -1.65 -8.39
C ALA A 6 -0.78 -2.85 -7.94
N SER A 7 -0.97 -3.79 -8.84
CA SER A 7 -1.64 -5.05 -8.55
C SER A 7 -1.20 -6.17 -9.49
N ASP A 8 -1.53 -7.40 -9.16
CA ASP A 8 -1.59 -8.48 -10.13
C ASP A 8 -3.00 -8.55 -10.76
N HIS A 9 -3.26 -9.58 -11.57
CA HIS A 9 -4.56 -9.79 -12.21
C HIS A 9 -5.69 -10.02 -11.19
N ALA A 10 -5.41 -10.66 -10.06
CA ALA A 10 -6.41 -10.92 -9.01
C ALA A 10 -6.80 -9.65 -8.23
N GLY A 11 -5.96 -8.63 -8.25
CA GLY A 11 -6.21 -7.33 -7.62
C GLY A 11 -6.59 -6.23 -8.59
N PHE A 12 -6.69 -6.52 -9.88
CA PHE A 12 -6.89 -5.50 -10.91
C PHE A 12 -8.18 -4.69 -10.72
N ASP A 13 -9.31 -5.34 -10.51
CA ASP A 13 -10.59 -4.66 -10.39
C ASP A 13 -10.63 -3.73 -9.17
N LEU A 14 -10.13 -4.20 -8.03
CA LEU A 14 -10.08 -3.35 -6.83
C LEU A 14 -9.08 -2.19 -7.02
N LYS A 15 -7.93 -2.44 -7.64
CA LYS A 15 -6.99 -1.37 -7.96
C LYS A 15 -7.65 -0.28 -8.81
N GLU A 16 -8.35 -0.65 -9.87
CA GLU A 16 -9.04 0.33 -10.75
C GLU A 16 -10.10 1.11 -9.99
N ARG A 17 -10.85 0.45 -9.12
CA ARG A 17 -11.86 1.11 -8.28
C ARG A 17 -11.21 2.12 -7.31
N LEU A 18 -10.15 1.73 -6.63
CA LEU A 18 -9.45 2.60 -5.67
C LEU A 18 -8.76 3.78 -6.37
N LYS A 19 -8.26 3.57 -7.60
CA LYS A 19 -7.75 4.66 -8.44
C LYS A 19 -8.84 5.69 -8.75
N ALA A 20 -10.00 5.22 -9.19
CA ALA A 20 -11.14 6.10 -9.50
C ALA A 20 -11.57 6.89 -8.27
N TRP A 21 -11.68 6.23 -7.13
CA TRP A 21 -11.98 6.87 -5.85
C TRP A 21 -10.93 7.94 -5.50
N ALA A 22 -9.65 7.62 -5.65
CA ALA A 22 -8.56 8.56 -5.36
C ALA A 22 -8.63 9.83 -6.22
N LEU A 23 -8.91 9.66 -7.52
CA LEU A 23 -9.08 10.78 -8.44
C LEU A 23 -10.28 11.66 -8.05
N GLU A 24 -11.41 11.04 -7.66
CA GLU A 24 -12.59 11.77 -7.16
C GLU A 24 -12.29 12.57 -5.89
N GLN A 25 -11.38 12.07 -5.04
CA GLN A 25 -10.93 12.78 -3.83
C GLN A 25 -9.87 13.87 -4.12
N GLY A 26 -9.48 14.08 -5.36
CA GLY A 26 -8.53 15.11 -5.76
C GLY A 26 -7.06 14.71 -5.69
N HIS A 27 -6.76 13.42 -5.55
CA HIS A 27 -5.38 12.92 -5.58
C HIS A 27 -4.87 12.74 -6.99
N GLU A 28 -3.56 12.85 -7.17
CA GLU A 28 -2.88 12.41 -8.39
C GLU A 28 -2.58 10.91 -8.31
N VAL A 29 -2.61 10.22 -9.44
CA VAL A 29 -2.42 8.76 -9.50
C VAL A 29 -1.30 8.39 -10.47
N VAL A 30 -0.41 7.52 -10.02
CA VAL A 30 0.60 6.84 -10.86
C VAL A 30 0.30 5.34 -10.81
N ASP A 31 0.09 4.71 -11.96
CA ASP A 31 -0.22 3.29 -12.07
C ASP A 31 0.98 2.51 -12.60
N PHE A 32 1.50 1.59 -11.80
CA PHE A 32 2.62 0.72 -12.13
C PHE A 32 2.18 -0.62 -12.75
N GLY A 33 0.89 -0.82 -12.96
CA GLY A 33 0.32 -2.05 -13.52
C GLY A 33 -0.24 -2.98 -12.43
N THR A 34 -0.81 -4.13 -12.77
CA THR A 34 -1.03 -4.57 -14.16
C THR A 34 -2.18 -3.79 -14.82
N ASN A 35 -2.32 -3.95 -16.14
CA ASN A 35 -3.31 -3.19 -16.93
C ASN A 35 -4.46 -4.08 -17.46
N GLY A 36 -4.63 -5.27 -16.93
CA GLY A 36 -5.67 -6.19 -17.38
C GLY A 36 -5.78 -7.44 -16.52
N MET A 37 -6.58 -8.39 -17.01
CA MET A 37 -6.92 -9.62 -16.30
C MET A 37 -6.04 -10.82 -16.65
N ALA A 38 -5.09 -10.67 -17.59
CA ALA A 38 -4.16 -11.72 -17.94
C ALA A 38 -3.26 -12.05 -16.75
N SER A 39 -3.06 -13.35 -16.50
CA SER A 39 -2.28 -13.85 -15.36
C SER A 39 -0.86 -13.27 -15.34
N VAL A 40 -0.49 -12.66 -14.24
CA VAL A 40 0.83 -12.07 -13.98
C VAL A 40 1.24 -12.35 -12.54
N ASP A 41 2.52 -12.15 -12.22
CA ASP A 41 3.07 -12.40 -10.91
C ASP A 41 3.09 -11.10 -10.07
N TYR A 42 2.46 -11.13 -8.90
CA TYR A 42 2.36 -9.96 -8.02
C TYR A 42 3.71 -9.34 -7.63
N PRO A 43 4.81 -10.12 -7.41
CA PRO A 43 6.09 -9.53 -7.03
C PRO A 43 6.64 -8.56 -8.08
N ASP A 44 6.46 -8.83 -9.36
CA ASP A 44 6.93 -7.97 -10.45
C ASP A 44 6.36 -6.56 -10.31
N PHE A 45 5.10 -6.45 -9.97
CA PHE A 45 4.41 -5.16 -9.82
C PHE A 45 4.73 -4.47 -8.49
N ALA A 46 4.91 -5.24 -7.42
CA ALA A 46 5.42 -4.70 -6.17
C ALA A 46 6.81 -4.08 -6.34
N HIS A 47 7.69 -4.77 -7.07
CA HIS A 47 9.05 -4.28 -7.35
C HIS A 47 9.06 -3.02 -8.21
N ARG A 48 8.25 -2.97 -9.26
CA ARG A 48 8.11 -1.77 -10.11
C ARG A 48 7.67 -0.56 -9.29
N ALA A 49 6.66 -0.74 -8.45
CA ALA A 49 6.15 0.33 -7.61
C ALA A 49 7.20 0.79 -6.57
N ALA A 50 7.94 -0.14 -5.98
CA ALA A 50 8.99 0.16 -5.02
C ALA A 50 10.17 0.91 -5.67
N GLU A 51 10.58 0.50 -6.87
CA GLU A 51 11.63 1.20 -7.63
C GLU A 51 11.19 2.62 -8.03
N GLY A 52 9.88 2.85 -8.20
CA GLY A 52 9.30 4.15 -8.51
C GLY A 52 8.93 4.99 -7.29
N MET A 53 9.57 4.78 -6.12
CA MET A 53 9.15 5.45 -4.89
C MET A 53 9.36 6.97 -4.88
N ASP A 54 10.15 7.51 -5.78
CA ASP A 54 10.28 8.95 -6.01
C ASP A 54 9.06 9.59 -6.71
N GLN A 55 8.15 8.75 -7.24
CA GLN A 55 6.99 9.16 -8.00
C GLN A 55 5.69 9.19 -7.17
N TRP A 56 5.72 8.79 -5.91
CA TRP A 56 4.52 8.75 -5.07
C TRP A 56 4.83 9.07 -3.60
N GLU A 57 3.82 9.53 -2.89
CA GLU A 57 3.88 9.80 -1.45
C GLU A 57 3.31 8.64 -0.63
N ARG A 58 2.31 7.95 -1.17
CA ARG A 58 1.72 6.73 -0.59
C ARG A 58 1.48 5.72 -1.69
N LEU A 59 1.65 4.46 -1.36
CA LEU A 59 1.51 3.35 -2.30
C LEU A 59 0.33 2.46 -1.93
N VAL A 60 -0.48 2.10 -2.90
CA VAL A 60 -1.61 1.18 -2.75
C VAL A 60 -1.36 -0.07 -3.58
N LEU A 61 -1.33 -1.21 -2.92
CA LEU A 61 -1.03 -2.50 -3.51
C LEU A 61 -2.22 -3.45 -3.35
N VAL A 62 -2.54 -4.20 -4.40
CA VAL A 62 -3.65 -5.14 -4.37
C VAL A 62 -3.24 -6.47 -5.03
N CYS A 63 -3.51 -7.58 -4.37
CA CYS A 63 -3.48 -8.91 -4.99
C CYS A 63 -4.68 -9.71 -4.47
N GLY A 64 -4.71 -11.01 -4.67
CA GLY A 64 -5.85 -11.83 -4.22
C GLY A 64 -6.08 -11.78 -2.71
N SER A 65 -5.03 -11.92 -1.91
CA SER A 65 -5.08 -11.86 -0.44
C SER A 65 -4.45 -10.60 0.17
N GLY A 66 -3.68 -9.86 -0.61
CA GLY A 66 -2.86 -8.75 -0.13
C GLY A 66 -1.57 -9.20 0.55
N ILE A 67 -1.46 -10.48 0.92
CA ILE A 67 -0.32 -11.01 1.70
C ILE A 67 0.95 -11.01 0.87
N GLY A 68 0.92 -11.67 -0.28
CA GLY A 68 2.13 -11.82 -1.12
C GLY A 68 2.68 -10.49 -1.60
N ILE A 69 1.81 -9.59 -2.07
CA ILE A 69 2.25 -8.30 -2.58
C ILE A 69 2.82 -7.40 -1.48
N SER A 70 2.29 -7.49 -0.25
CA SER A 70 2.84 -6.76 0.90
C SER A 70 4.21 -7.28 1.30
N ILE A 71 4.42 -8.60 1.28
CA ILE A 71 5.71 -9.22 1.57
C ILE A 71 6.75 -8.76 0.54
N ALA A 72 6.40 -8.82 -0.75
CA ALA A 72 7.32 -8.43 -1.82
C ALA A 72 7.71 -6.94 -1.72
N ALA A 73 6.75 -6.06 -1.46
CA ALA A 73 7.02 -4.63 -1.29
C ALA A 73 7.93 -4.36 -0.09
N ASN A 74 7.71 -5.03 1.02
CA ASN A 74 8.49 -4.86 2.25
C ASN A 74 9.94 -5.38 2.14
N ARG A 75 10.29 -6.07 1.06
CA ARG A 75 11.70 -6.45 0.79
C ARG A 75 12.55 -5.27 0.32
N HIS A 76 11.94 -4.15 -0.01
CA HIS A 76 12.65 -2.95 -0.46
C HIS A 76 12.90 -2.00 0.70
N ALA A 77 14.12 -1.49 0.80
CA ALA A 77 14.48 -0.47 1.77
C ALA A 77 13.57 0.77 1.57
N GLY A 78 13.10 1.33 2.67
CA GLY A 78 12.22 2.49 2.66
C GLY A 78 10.74 2.19 2.47
N ILE A 79 10.36 0.97 2.12
CA ILE A 79 8.94 0.57 2.06
C ILE A 79 8.49 0.02 3.42
N ARG A 80 7.41 0.58 3.94
CA ARG A 80 6.69 0.09 5.10
C ARG A 80 5.25 -0.13 4.70
N CYS A 81 4.97 -1.34 4.22
CA CYS A 81 3.66 -1.73 3.70
C CYS A 81 2.87 -2.48 4.76
N ALA A 82 1.68 -1.99 5.06
CA ALA A 82 0.75 -2.64 5.97
C ALA A 82 -0.34 -3.38 5.21
N LEU A 83 -0.52 -4.67 5.51
CA LEU A 83 -1.69 -5.42 5.09
C LEU A 83 -2.86 -5.00 5.98
N VAL A 84 -3.90 -4.42 5.39
CA VAL A 84 -5.01 -3.82 6.14
C VAL A 84 -6.29 -4.61 5.92
N THR A 85 -6.90 -5.03 7.03
CA THR A 85 -8.15 -5.79 7.07
C THR A 85 -9.20 -5.17 7.99
N SER A 86 -8.88 -4.03 8.61
CA SER A 86 -9.79 -3.32 9.50
C SER A 86 -9.47 -1.81 9.51
N PRO A 87 -10.40 -0.95 9.97
CA PRO A 87 -10.09 0.47 10.11
C PRO A 87 -8.99 0.73 11.16
N GLU A 88 -8.92 -0.08 12.21
CA GLU A 88 -7.88 0.02 13.23
C GLU A 88 -6.49 -0.26 12.63
N HIS A 89 -6.36 -1.27 11.78
CA HIS A 89 -5.10 -1.55 11.08
C HIS A 89 -4.66 -0.36 10.23
N ALA A 90 -5.59 0.27 9.51
CA ALA A 90 -5.28 1.43 8.69
C ALA A 90 -4.76 2.61 9.52
N ALA A 91 -5.41 2.90 10.65
CA ALA A 91 -5.02 3.97 11.55
C ALA A 91 -3.67 3.67 12.21
N LEU A 92 -3.52 2.49 12.81
CA LEU A 92 -2.30 2.10 13.53
C LEU A 92 -1.07 2.01 12.64
N ALA A 93 -1.24 1.58 11.39
CA ALA A 93 -0.14 1.56 10.41
C ALA A 93 0.48 2.94 10.21
N ARG A 94 -0.34 3.98 10.25
CA ARG A 94 0.13 5.35 10.16
C ARG A 94 0.64 5.87 11.51
N GLN A 95 -0.17 5.76 12.56
CA GLN A 95 0.13 6.31 13.88
C GLN A 95 1.42 5.76 14.46
N HIS A 96 1.65 4.47 14.36
CA HIS A 96 2.77 3.78 15.01
C HIS A 96 3.94 3.46 14.09
N ASN A 97 3.68 3.16 12.83
CA ASN A 97 4.70 2.63 11.91
C ASN A 97 5.08 3.58 10.79
N ASP A 98 4.43 4.73 10.69
CA ASP A 98 4.63 5.66 9.58
C ASP A 98 4.61 4.91 8.24
N ALA A 99 3.67 3.97 8.10
CA ALA A 99 3.57 3.17 6.90
C ALA A 99 3.33 4.06 5.68
N ASN A 100 4.10 3.84 4.62
CA ASN A 100 3.97 4.58 3.37
C ASN A 100 3.28 3.77 2.27
N ALA A 101 2.95 2.51 2.56
CA ALA A 101 2.23 1.64 1.65
C ALA A 101 1.14 0.86 2.39
N ILE A 102 0.05 0.59 1.69
CA ILE A 102 -1.07 -0.19 2.17
C ILE A 102 -1.38 -1.30 1.16
N ALA A 103 -1.68 -2.50 1.64
CA ALA A 103 -2.05 -3.62 0.80
C ALA A 103 -3.44 -4.14 1.12
N PHE A 104 -4.18 -4.51 0.08
CA PHE A 104 -5.52 -5.10 0.17
C PHE A 104 -5.58 -6.43 -0.56
N GLY A 105 -6.39 -7.35 -0.04
CA GLY A 105 -6.79 -8.57 -0.74
C GLY A 105 -8.14 -8.38 -1.41
N GLN A 106 -8.20 -8.39 -2.73
CA GLN A 106 -9.46 -8.21 -3.46
C GLN A 106 -10.49 -9.28 -3.10
N ARG A 107 -10.04 -10.53 -2.85
CA ARG A 107 -10.92 -11.67 -2.50
C ARG A 107 -11.44 -11.60 -1.08
N LEU A 108 -10.82 -10.79 -0.21
CA LEU A 108 -11.05 -10.80 1.23
C LEU A 108 -11.63 -9.49 1.77
N THR A 109 -11.67 -8.44 0.94
CA THR A 109 -12.06 -7.10 1.38
C THR A 109 -13.21 -6.56 0.54
N ASP A 110 -14.29 -6.17 1.20
CA ASP A 110 -15.39 -5.45 0.54
C ASP A 110 -14.84 -4.15 -0.08
N PRO A 111 -15.17 -3.85 -1.36
CA PRO A 111 -14.64 -2.67 -2.04
C PRO A 111 -14.96 -1.34 -1.35
N LEU A 112 -16.16 -1.17 -0.78
CA LEU A 112 -16.53 0.04 -0.03
C LEU A 112 -15.71 0.17 1.25
N LYS A 113 -15.43 -0.96 1.92
CA LYS A 113 -14.56 -0.97 3.10
C LYS A 113 -13.13 -0.64 2.72
N ALA A 114 -12.63 -1.14 1.59
CA ALA A 114 -11.29 -0.81 1.11
C ALA A 114 -11.13 0.70 0.88
N GLU A 115 -12.12 1.35 0.27
CA GLU A 115 -12.14 2.82 0.11
C GLU A 115 -12.08 3.53 1.48
N SER A 116 -12.87 3.07 2.44
CA SER A 116 -12.89 3.63 3.80
C SER A 116 -11.54 3.46 4.51
N TYR A 117 -10.93 2.27 4.40
CA TYR A 117 -9.62 2.01 5.01
C TYR A 117 -8.53 2.84 4.36
N LEU A 118 -8.57 2.99 3.04
CA LEU A 118 -7.63 3.84 2.32
C LEU A 118 -7.77 5.30 2.76
N LYS A 119 -8.99 5.80 2.89
CA LYS A 119 -9.24 7.14 3.41
C LYS A 119 -8.62 7.34 4.79
N THR A 120 -8.89 6.42 5.72
CA THR A 120 -8.30 6.45 7.06
C THR A 120 -6.77 6.47 7.00
N PHE A 121 -6.19 5.61 6.19
CA PHE A 121 -4.73 5.55 5.99
C PHE A 121 -4.16 6.88 5.47
N LEU A 122 -4.81 7.50 4.50
CA LEU A 122 -4.32 8.76 3.92
C LEU A 122 -4.46 9.95 4.87
N GLU A 123 -5.48 9.98 5.71
CA GLU A 123 -5.80 11.10 6.59
C GLU A 123 -5.14 11.01 7.98
N THR A 124 -4.63 9.85 8.37
CA THR A 124 -4.06 9.64 9.70
C THR A 124 -2.59 10.03 9.74
N PRO A 125 -2.18 10.96 10.62
CA PRO A 125 -0.78 11.35 10.75
C PRO A 125 0.03 10.34 11.57
N PHE A 126 1.36 10.37 11.40
CA PHE A 126 2.28 9.65 12.27
C PHE A 126 2.37 10.37 13.62
N GLU A 127 2.30 9.61 14.71
CA GLU A 127 2.37 10.18 16.07
C GLU A 127 3.80 10.55 16.48
N GLY A 128 4.81 9.95 15.88
CA GLY A 128 6.22 10.21 16.26
C GLY A 128 6.53 9.72 17.67
N GLY A 129 7.18 10.56 18.48
CA GLY A 129 7.49 10.26 19.86
C GLY A 129 8.24 8.93 20.03
N ARG A 130 7.74 8.05 20.92
CA ARG A 130 8.32 6.72 21.18
C ARG A 130 8.34 5.80 19.94
N HIS A 131 7.49 6.06 18.95
CA HIS A 131 7.40 5.24 17.75
C HIS A 131 8.55 5.52 16.77
N GLN A 132 9.10 6.73 16.77
CA GLN A 132 10.15 7.13 15.82
C GLN A 132 11.37 6.22 15.91
N GLY A 133 11.87 5.97 17.10
CA GLY A 133 13.05 5.11 17.28
C GLY A 133 12.83 3.67 16.81
N ARG A 134 11.60 3.17 16.92
CA ARG A 134 11.23 1.84 16.44
C ARG A 134 11.13 1.80 14.92
N VAL A 135 10.53 2.82 14.31
CA VAL A 135 10.45 2.97 12.85
C VAL A 135 11.86 3.02 12.25
N ASP A 136 12.77 3.77 12.88
CA ASP A 136 14.16 3.89 12.44
C ASP A 136 14.91 2.56 12.43
N LYS A 137 14.47 1.58 13.23
CA LYS A 137 15.06 0.24 13.32
C LYS A 137 14.42 -0.81 12.42
N ILE A 138 13.38 -0.45 11.66
CA ILE A 138 12.74 -1.39 10.72
C ILE A 138 13.71 -1.83 9.65
N GLU A 139 14.55 -0.91 9.14
CA GLU A 139 15.59 -1.26 8.18
C GLU A 139 16.70 -2.06 8.87
N TRP A 140 16.93 -3.29 8.39
CA TRP A 140 17.99 -4.14 8.91
C TRP A 140 19.36 -3.61 8.49
N LYS A 141 20.21 -3.35 9.46
CA LYS A 141 21.56 -2.77 9.25
C LYS A 141 22.68 -3.76 9.58
N GLY A 142 22.37 -5.07 9.66
CA GLY A 142 23.35 -6.12 9.92
C GLY A 142 23.64 -6.38 11.40
N SER A 143 23.15 -5.53 12.32
CA SER A 143 23.30 -5.69 13.78
C SER A 143 22.20 -4.97 14.53
N CYS A 144 21.89 -5.43 15.74
CA CYS A 144 20.94 -4.78 16.62
C CYS A 144 21.62 -3.76 17.54
#